data_7aff644ada2f33eb8212c8b9cedac5b8
#
_entry.id   7aff644ada2f33eb8212c8b9cedac5b8
#
_cell.length_a   1.000
_cell.length_b   1.000
_cell.length_c   1.000
_cell.angle_alpha   90.00
_cell.angle_beta   90.00
_cell.angle_gamma   90.00
#
_symmetry.space_group_name_H-M   'P 1'
#
loop_
_entity.id
_entity.type
_entity.pdbx_description
1 polymer ?
#
loop_
_entity_poly.entity_id
_entity_poly.type
_entity_poly.pdbx_seq_one_letter_code
_entity_poly.pdbx_strand_id
1 'polypeptide(L)'
;MTEPRYNGRSFSPDDLAVVAAVLADRSTYPTRAAIGREVCSRLRWLQPDGRLKEMTCSLALRAMERDGLLTLPPPRSQPRRPGPVPLSAASDRQPRITGSRRDLGPIVLRPVADKAENALWRELVARWHYLGFRVQGGAQLRYLAWDAHGRLLAAMDFSASAWKIAARDRLIGWNTDQRMGRLHLVVNQSTFLILPWVKVRFLASSLLGQAVRRLPSDWAARYTYAPVLLESFVDSHRFFGTSYRAAGWRCLGETTGRGRNDRHNRRTHRQPTCWIFIRPLSPGYRSLLRAPLPPRAASAEPPNPAALSPTSRT
;
A
#
# COMPACT_ATOMS: atom_id res chain seq x y z
N MET A 1 -6.01 -32.85 -5.56
CA MET A 1 -5.10 -32.19 -4.64
C MET A 1 -5.29 -30.68 -4.79
N THR A 2 -5.54 -29.97 -3.71
CA THR A 2 -5.69 -28.49 -3.76
C THR A 2 -4.35 -27.85 -4.07
N GLU A 3 -4.32 -26.97 -5.06
CA GLU A 3 -3.12 -26.19 -5.41
C GLU A 3 -2.62 -25.38 -4.21
N PRO A 4 -1.31 -25.42 -3.88
CA PRO A 4 -0.77 -24.62 -2.79
C PRO A 4 -0.90 -23.14 -3.09
N ARG A 5 -1.27 -22.34 -2.06
CA ARG A 5 -1.54 -20.92 -2.21
C ARG A 5 -0.62 -20.06 -1.36
N TYR A 6 0.15 -19.18 -2.03
CA TYR A 6 1.09 -18.27 -1.41
C TYR A 6 0.85 -16.82 -1.83
N ASN A 7 0.78 -15.92 -0.87
CA ASN A 7 0.63 -14.48 -1.09
C ASN A 7 -0.49 -14.09 -2.08
N GLY A 8 -1.63 -14.82 -2.02
CA GLY A 8 -2.80 -14.56 -2.83
C GLY A 8 -2.78 -15.21 -4.22
N ARG A 9 -1.73 -15.96 -4.59
CA ARG A 9 -1.64 -16.73 -5.83
C ARG A 9 -1.71 -18.24 -5.54
N SER A 10 -2.52 -18.97 -6.29
CA SER A 10 -2.46 -20.43 -6.36
C SER A 10 -1.35 -20.83 -7.36
N PHE A 11 -0.61 -21.86 -7.04
CA PHE A 11 0.47 -22.39 -7.87
C PHE A 11 0.05 -23.75 -8.42
N SER A 12 -0.15 -23.81 -9.74
CA SER A 12 -0.38 -25.07 -10.45
C SER A 12 0.89 -25.91 -10.46
N PRO A 13 0.80 -27.22 -10.82
CA PRO A 13 1.99 -28.05 -11.04
C PRO A 13 2.98 -27.40 -12.03
N ASP A 14 2.47 -26.78 -13.10
CA ASP A 14 3.31 -26.08 -14.09
C ASP A 14 3.99 -24.84 -13.50
N ASP A 15 3.25 -24.04 -12.69
CA ASP A 15 3.85 -22.90 -11.97
C ASP A 15 5.00 -23.40 -11.06
N LEU A 16 4.83 -24.54 -10.38
CA LEU A 16 5.88 -25.14 -9.53
C LEU A 16 7.05 -25.68 -10.34
N ALA A 17 6.80 -26.26 -11.52
CA ALA A 17 7.85 -26.69 -12.43
C ALA A 17 8.71 -25.49 -12.91
N VAL A 18 8.09 -24.35 -13.23
CA VAL A 18 8.81 -23.12 -13.55
C VAL A 18 9.69 -22.68 -12.38
N VAL A 19 9.18 -22.73 -11.16
CA VAL A 19 9.96 -22.38 -9.96
C VAL A 19 11.15 -23.31 -9.79
N ALA A 20 10.94 -24.62 -9.95
CA ALA A 20 12.00 -25.64 -9.85
C ALA A 20 13.08 -25.44 -10.92
N ALA A 21 12.70 -25.17 -12.17
CA ALA A 21 13.65 -24.93 -13.27
C ALA A 21 14.54 -23.71 -13.01
N VAL A 22 13.98 -22.60 -12.51
CA VAL A 22 14.77 -21.41 -12.15
C VAL A 22 15.67 -21.69 -10.95
N LEU A 23 15.22 -22.48 -9.99
CA LEU A 23 16.02 -22.88 -8.85
C LEU A 23 17.18 -23.81 -9.20
N ALA A 24 17.04 -24.64 -10.22
CA ALA A 24 18.09 -25.55 -10.69
C ALA A 24 19.26 -24.81 -11.37
N ASP A 25 18.96 -23.70 -12.04
CA ASP A 25 19.99 -22.88 -12.73
C ASP A 25 20.63 -21.84 -11.79
N ARG A 26 21.49 -22.33 -10.91
CA ARG A 26 22.22 -21.48 -9.95
C ARG A 26 23.31 -20.64 -10.59
N SER A 27 23.78 -21.00 -11.76
CA SER A 27 24.79 -20.25 -12.52
C SER A 27 24.22 -18.92 -13.01
N THR A 28 23.04 -18.96 -13.60
CA THR A 28 22.34 -17.76 -14.10
C THR A 28 21.62 -17.00 -12.99
N TYR A 29 21.06 -17.71 -12.00
CA TYR A 29 20.29 -17.11 -10.92
C TYR A 29 20.89 -17.36 -9.52
N PRO A 30 22.08 -16.80 -9.21
CA PRO A 30 22.82 -17.13 -7.98
C PRO A 30 22.22 -16.53 -6.70
N THR A 31 21.23 -15.65 -6.79
CA THR A 31 20.69 -14.92 -5.63
C THR A 31 19.19 -15.08 -5.52
N ARG A 32 18.67 -14.98 -4.25
CA ARG A 32 17.22 -14.94 -3.97
C ARG A 32 16.49 -13.86 -4.77
N ALA A 33 17.14 -12.71 -5.02
CA ALA A 33 16.56 -11.61 -5.79
C ALA A 33 16.48 -11.96 -7.29
N ALA A 34 17.53 -12.54 -7.86
CA ALA A 34 17.55 -12.97 -9.27
C ALA A 34 16.49 -14.06 -9.50
N ILE A 35 16.45 -15.08 -8.63
CA ILE A 35 15.42 -16.13 -8.66
C ILE A 35 14.01 -15.52 -8.58
N GLY A 36 13.76 -14.64 -7.61
CA GLY A 36 12.45 -14.04 -7.41
C GLY A 36 12.00 -13.19 -8.61
N ARG A 37 12.92 -12.47 -9.25
CA ARG A 37 12.65 -11.70 -10.47
C ARG A 37 12.31 -12.59 -11.64
N GLU A 38 13.12 -13.62 -11.88
CA GLU A 38 12.93 -14.54 -13.01
C GLU A 38 11.65 -15.35 -12.87
N VAL A 39 11.39 -15.96 -11.71
CA VAL A 39 10.13 -16.64 -11.41
C VAL A 39 8.95 -15.69 -11.62
N CYS A 40 9.04 -14.47 -11.12
CA CYS A 40 8.00 -13.46 -11.27
C CYS A 40 7.74 -13.11 -12.74
N SER A 41 8.79 -13.03 -13.54
CA SER A 41 8.73 -12.77 -14.99
C SER A 41 8.07 -13.93 -15.73
N ARG A 42 8.58 -15.16 -15.59
CA ARG A 42 8.03 -16.34 -16.26
C ARG A 42 6.58 -16.63 -15.89
N LEU A 43 6.23 -16.44 -14.62
CA LEU A 43 4.85 -16.57 -14.16
C LEU A 43 3.97 -15.36 -14.50
N ARG A 44 4.50 -14.35 -15.18
CA ARG A 44 3.82 -13.06 -15.48
C ARG A 44 3.08 -12.50 -14.26
N TRP A 45 3.76 -12.54 -13.11
CA TRP A 45 3.18 -12.06 -11.87
C TRP A 45 3.37 -10.54 -11.75
N LEU A 46 2.44 -9.80 -12.35
CA LEU A 46 2.53 -8.37 -12.54
C LEU A 46 1.70 -7.59 -11.50
N GLN A 47 2.17 -6.38 -11.21
CA GLN A 47 1.39 -5.37 -10.53
C GLN A 47 0.33 -4.79 -11.51
N PRO A 48 -0.68 -4.06 -11.00
CA PRO A 48 -1.67 -3.43 -11.87
C PRO A 48 -1.08 -2.41 -12.86
N ASP A 49 0.10 -1.88 -12.58
CA ASP A 49 0.86 -0.97 -13.43
C ASP A 49 1.80 -1.66 -14.42
N GLY A 50 1.69 -2.99 -14.55
CA GLY A 50 2.50 -3.81 -15.46
C GLY A 50 3.89 -4.18 -14.94
N ARG A 51 4.35 -3.63 -13.83
CA ARG A 51 5.64 -3.99 -13.23
C ARG A 51 5.59 -5.35 -12.53
N LEU A 52 6.72 -6.04 -12.46
CA LEU A 52 6.83 -7.32 -11.75
C LEU A 52 6.52 -7.16 -10.25
N LYS A 53 5.79 -8.10 -9.68
CA LYS A 53 5.54 -8.21 -8.22
C LYS A 53 6.71 -8.87 -7.49
N GLU A 54 7.93 -8.46 -7.74
CA GLU A 54 9.16 -9.10 -7.23
C GLU A 54 9.15 -9.33 -5.71
N MET A 55 8.74 -8.31 -4.93
CA MET A 55 8.67 -8.45 -3.48
C MET A 55 7.63 -9.50 -3.04
N THR A 56 6.47 -9.53 -3.70
CA THR A 56 5.41 -10.50 -3.40
C THR A 56 5.86 -11.91 -3.77
N CYS A 57 6.51 -12.07 -4.92
CA CYS A 57 7.10 -13.33 -5.36
C CYS A 57 8.18 -13.82 -4.39
N SER A 58 9.11 -12.95 -4.00
CA SER A 58 10.15 -13.27 -3.01
C SER A 58 9.56 -13.71 -1.67
N LEU A 59 8.46 -13.10 -1.22
CA LEU A 59 7.76 -13.52 0.00
C LEU A 59 7.09 -14.88 -0.15
N ALA A 60 6.54 -15.18 -1.34
CA ALA A 60 5.94 -16.49 -1.64
C ALA A 60 7.01 -17.59 -1.64
N LEU A 61 8.13 -17.38 -2.32
CA LEU A 61 9.25 -18.35 -2.34
C LEU A 61 9.80 -18.63 -0.94
N ARG A 62 9.93 -17.60 -0.08
CA ARG A 62 10.33 -17.79 1.33
C ARG A 62 9.28 -18.56 2.14
N ALA A 63 8.01 -18.39 1.82
CA ALA A 63 6.96 -19.16 2.47
C ALA A 63 7.00 -20.64 2.03
N MET A 64 7.23 -20.91 0.75
CA MET A 64 7.44 -22.26 0.21
C MET A 64 8.67 -22.94 0.81
N GLU A 65 9.80 -22.21 0.98
CA GLU A 65 11.00 -22.70 1.67
C GLU A 65 10.69 -23.10 3.13
N ARG A 66 9.96 -22.27 3.85
CA ARG A 66 9.56 -22.56 5.24
C ARG A 66 8.65 -23.77 5.34
N ASP A 67 7.79 -23.99 4.36
CA ASP A 67 6.86 -25.11 4.29
C ASP A 67 7.54 -26.38 3.67
N GLY A 68 8.85 -26.33 3.38
CA GLY A 68 9.65 -27.46 2.90
C GLY A 68 9.48 -27.82 1.42
N LEU A 69 8.79 -26.96 0.62
CA LEU A 69 8.54 -27.22 -0.81
C LEU A 69 9.76 -26.94 -1.70
N LEU A 70 10.69 -26.11 -1.25
CA LEU A 70 11.89 -25.74 -2.02
C LEU A 70 13.02 -25.28 -1.09
N THR A 71 14.24 -25.17 -1.66
CA THR A 71 15.41 -24.62 -0.94
C THR A 71 15.98 -23.44 -1.71
N LEU A 72 16.03 -22.27 -1.08
CA LEU A 72 16.62 -21.06 -1.63
C LEU A 72 18.11 -20.97 -1.29
N PRO A 73 18.94 -20.26 -2.10
CA PRO A 73 20.31 -19.97 -1.70
C PRO A 73 20.35 -19.14 -0.39
N PRO A 74 21.47 -19.16 0.34
CA PRO A 74 21.62 -18.35 1.55
C PRO A 74 21.40 -16.86 1.24
N PRO A 75 20.80 -16.09 2.16
CA PRO A 75 20.60 -14.66 1.95
C PRO A 75 21.95 -13.93 1.96
N ARG A 76 22.19 -13.03 0.99
CA ARG A 76 23.42 -12.22 0.91
C ARG A 76 23.60 -11.28 2.10
N SER A 77 22.51 -10.87 2.74
CA SER A 77 22.53 -10.00 3.91
C SER A 77 21.36 -10.32 4.82
N GLN A 78 21.58 -10.18 6.11
CA GLN A 78 20.45 -10.24 7.05
C GLN A 78 19.56 -9.00 6.89
N PRO A 79 18.23 -9.14 7.00
CA PRO A 79 17.34 -7.99 6.94
C PRO A 79 17.70 -7.02 8.08
N ARG A 80 18.20 -5.84 7.73
CA ARG A 80 18.38 -4.78 8.72
C ARG A 80 16.99 -4.34 9.19
N ARG A 81 16.75 -4.41 10.49
CA ARG A 81 15.59 -3.71 11.07
C ARG A 81 15.79 -2.22 10.86
N PRO A 82 14.79 -1.50 10.29
CA PRO A 82 14.90 -0.06 10.18
C PRO A 82 15.18 0.52 11.57
N GLY A 83 16.23 1.31 11.69
CA GLY A 83 16.50 2.07 12.90
C GLY A 83 15.44 3.16 13.13
N PRO A 84 15.49 3.84 14.28
CA PRO A 84 14.64 4.98 14.55
C PRO A 84 14.84 6.05 13.45
N VAL A 85 13.78 6.82 13.18
CA VAL A 85 13.87 7.93 12.23
C VAL A 85 14.78 9.01 12.84
N PRO A 86 15.86 9.42 12.16
CA PRO A 86 16.67 10.56 12.61
C PRO A 86 15.77 11.81 12.68
N LEU A 87 15.92 12.61 13.71
CA LEU A 87 15.18 13.85 13.89
C LEU A 87 16.10 15.05 13.70
N SER A 88 15.64 16.04 12.95
CA SER A 88 16.35 17.31 12.70
C SER A 88 15.55 18.50 13.24
N ALA A 89 16.17 19.67 13.28
CA ALA A 89 15.51 20.92 13.66
C ALA A 89 14.33 21.29 12.72
N ALA A 90 14.33 20.79 11.48
CA ALA A 90 13.24 21.02 10.52
C ALA A 90 11.89 20.45 11.00
N SER A 91 11.91 19.43 11.85
CA SER A 91 10.72 18.81 12.45
C SER A 91 10.37 19.37 13.84
N ASP A 92 11.11 20.36 14.34
CA ASP A 92 10.85 20.98 15.63
C ASP A 92 9.51 21.71 15.67
N ARG A 93 9.02 21.92 16.88
CA ARG A 93 7.80 22.67 17.10
C ARG A 93 7.95 24.11 16.58
N GLN A 94 7.00 24.53 15.75
CA GLN A 94 6.94 25.88 15.21
C GLN A 94 6.00 26.77 16.03
N PRO A 95 6.05 28.09 15.83
CA PRO A 95 5.10 29.04 16.41
C PRO A 95 3.64 28.62 16.17
N ARG A 96 2.79 28.93 17.12
CA ARG A 96 1.38 28.55 17.06
C ARG A 96 0.67 29.25 15.91
N ILE A 97 -0.08 28.48 15.11
CA ILE A 97 -0.95 28.96 14.04
C ILE A 97 -2.39 28.81 14.53
N THR A 98 -3.06 29.95 14.73
CA THR A 98 -4.46 30.02 15.16
C THR A 98 -5.25 30.90 14.21
N GLY A 99 -6.57 30.97 14.38
CA GLY A 99 -7.44 31.79 13.54
C GLY A 99 -8.42 30.97 12.73
N SER A 100 -8.92 31.57 11.68
CA SER A 100 -9.86 30.96 10.75
C SER A 100 -9.13 30.34 9.55
N ARG A 101 -9.85 29.53 8.78
CA ARG A 101 -9.32 29.00 7.52
C ARG A 101 -8.99 30.12 6.50
N ARG A 102 -9.69 31.26 6.59
CA ARG A 102 -9.45 32.42 5.70
C ARG A 102 -8.08 33.03 5.94
N ASP A 103 -7.62 33.04 7.18
CA ASP A 103 -6.32 33.61 7.58
C ASP A 103 -5.12 32.77 7.09
N LEU A 104 -5.35 31.55 6.67
CA LEU A 104 -4.33 30.71 6.06
C LEU A 104 -4.14 31.01 4.55
N GLY A 105 -5.07 31.72 3.93
CA GLY A 105 -5.12 31.90 2.49
C GLY A 105 -5.33 30.57 1.74
N PRO A 106 -4.91 30.49 0.48
CA PRO A 106 -4.91 29.25 -0.27
C PRO A 106 -4.02 28.17 0.37
N ILE A 107 -4.60 26.99 0.61
CA ILE A 107 -3.86 25.85 1.15
C ILE A 107 -3.40 24.99 -0.01
N VAL A 108 -2.10 24.75 -0.09
CA VAL A 108 -1.48 23.87 -1.06
C VAL A 108 -1.24 22.50 -0.43
N LEU A 109 -2.07 21.52 -0.78
CA LEU A 109 -1.83 20.11 -0.48
C LEU A 109 -1.14 19.49 -1.69
N ARG A 110 0.09 19.02 -1.57
CA ARG A 110 0.84 18.43 -2.68
C ARG A 110 1.57 17.16 -2.30
N PRO A 111 1.78 16.24 -3.26
CA PRO A 111 2.62 15.07 -3.02
C PRO A 111 4.03 15.49 -2.59
N VAL A 112 4.64 14.68 -1.74
CA VAL A 112 6.05 14.76 -1.40
C VAL A 112 6.88 14.57 -2.67
N ALA A 113 7.71 15.55 -3.03
CA ALA A 113 8.38 15.61 -4.31
C ALA A 113 9.72 14.87 -4.31
N ASP A 114 10.52 15.01 -3.24
CA ASP A 114 11.90 14.57 -3.21
C ASP A 114 12.30 13.85 -1.90
N LYS A 115 13.59 13.51 -1.79
CA LYS A 115 14.14 12.80 -0.63
C LYS A 115 14.13 13.67 0.64
N ALA A 116 14.35 14.98 0.52
CA ALA A 116 14.39 15.89 1.66
C ALA A 116 13.01 16.08 2.26
N GLU A 117 11.98 16.32 1.42
CA GLU A 117 10.60 16.38 1.88
C GLU A 117 10.13 15.03 2.45
N ASN A 118 10.58 13.92 1.89
CA ASN A 118 10.25 12.60 2.41
C ASN A 118 10.91 12.35 3.78
N ALA A 119 12.11 12.84 4.01
CA ALA A 119 12.76 12.81 5.33
C ALA A 119 11.97 13.65 6.32
N LEU A 120 11.66 14.91 5.98
CA LEU A 120 10.85 15.80 6.81
C LEU A 120 9.47 15.18 7.14
N TRP A 121 8.78 14.62 6.16
CA TRP A 121 7.50 13.95 6.37
C TRP A 121 7.64 12.81 7.41
N ARG A 122 8.68 11.97 7.29
CA ARG A 122 8.94 10.86 8.21
C ARG A 122 9.24 11.35 9.63
N GLU A 123 10.04 12.40 9.76
CA GLU A 123 10.38 13.02 11.04
C GLU A 123 9.14 13.58 11.74
N LEU A 124 8.30 14.35 11.01
CA LEU A 124 7.07 14.91 11.53
C LEU A 124 6.12 13.82 12.04
N VAL A 125 5.96 12.75 11.28
CA VAL A 125 5.10 11.63 11.69
C VAL A 125 5.70 10.86 12.86
N ALA A 126 7.03 10.61 12.85
CA ALA A 126 7.70 9.91 13.94
C ALA A 126 7.58 10.67 15.27
N ARG A 127 7.68 12.01 15.23
CA ARG A 127 7.71 12.88 16.39
C ARG A 127 6.33 13.27 16.90
N TRP A 128 5.37 13.51 16.00
CA TRP A 128 4.12 14.17 16.33
C TRP A 128 2.86 13.33 16.12
N HIS A 129 2.93 12.22 15.37
CA HIS A 129 1.77 11.34 15.22
C HIS A 129 1.71 10.35 16.37
N TYR A 130 0.54 10.15 16.96
CA TYR A 130 0.34 9.31 18.14
C TYR A 130 0.75 7.83 17.97
N LEU A 131 0.76 7.31 16.73
CA LEU A 131 1.25 5.96 16.40
C LEU A 131 2.73 5.95 16.00
N GLY A 132 3.38 7.12 15.91
CA GLY A 132 4.71 7.26 15.34
C GLY A 132 4.77 6.87 13.85
N PHE A 133 6.00 6.84 13.33
CA PHE A 133 6.25 6.43 11.95
C PHE A 133 6.33 4.90 11.86
N ARG A 134 5.62 4.33 10.87
CA ARG A 134 5.72 2.92 10.52
C ARG A 134 5.90 2.79 9.01
N VAL A 135 6.79 1.89 8.59
CA VAL A 135 6.98 1.57 7.18
C VAL A 135 5.73 0.87 6.65
N GLN A 136 5.11 1.46 5.63
CA GLN A 136 3.99 0.86 4.91
C GLN A 136 4.52 0.06 3.72
N GLY A 137 3.93 -1.11 3.49
CA GLY A 137 4.23 -1.92 2.31
C GLY A 137 3.28 -1.60 1.15
N GLY A 138 3.75 -1.79 -0.07
CA GLY A 138 2.95 -1.61 -1.28
C GLY A 138 2.92 -0.17 -1.80
N ALA A 139 1.91 0.13 -2.62
CA ALA A 139 1.73 1.47 -3.19
C ALA A 139 1.47 2.50 -2.10
N GLN A 140 2.12 3.66 -2.20
CA GLN A 140 2.07 4.71 -1.19
C GLN A 140 2.25 6.10 -1.81
N LEU A 141 1.48 7.07 -1.34
CA LEU A 141 1.58 8.46 -1.74
C LEU A 141 1.44 9.38 -0.52
N ARG A 142 2.50 10.13 -0.23
CA ARG A 142 2.60 11.05 0.89
C ARG A 142 2.32 12.46 0.45
N TYR A 143 1.69 13.23 1.34
CA TYR A 143 1.38 14.64 1.11
C TYR A 143 1.87 15.50 2.27
N LEU A 144 2.25 16.72 1.93
CA LEU A 144 2.42 17.84 2.86
C LEU A 144 1.43 18.93 2.50
N ALA A 145 0.91 19.62 3.52
CA ALA A 145 -0.02 20.74 3.36
C ALA A 145 0.61 22.02 3.87
N TRP A 146 0.60 23.05 3.05
CA TRP A 146 1.19 24.37 3.32
C TRP A 146 0.14 25.46 3.19
N ASP A 147 0.25 26.52 3.97
CA ASP A 147 -0.56 27.72 3.77
C ASP A 147 0.08 28.69 2.78
N ALA A 148 -0.61 29.81 2.52
CA ALA A 148 -0.12 30.86 1.62
C ALA A 148 1.15 31.55 2.10
N HIS A 149 1.49 31.43 3.40
CA HIS A 149 2.68 32.02 4.01
C HIS A 149 3.87 31.04 4.04
N GLY A 150 3.75 29.87 3.39
CA GLY A 150 4.79 28.84 3.38
C GLY A 150 4.93 28.08 4.71
N ARG A 151 3.93 28.18 5.63
CA ARG A 151 3.96 27.44 6.89
C ARG A 151 3.37 26.06 6.73
N LEU A 152 4.05 25.05 7.26
CA LEU A 152 3.60 23.66 7.20
C LEU A 152 2.46 23.43 8.18
N LEU A 153 1.37 22.84 7.70
CA LEU A 153 0.14 22.64 8.44
C LEU A 153 -0.13 21.16 8.80
N ALA A 154 0.19 20.25 7.87
CA ALA A 154 -0.20 18.86 8.02
C ALA A 154 0.65 17.91 7.19
N ALA A 155 0.68 16.64 7.59
CA ALA A 155 1.23 15.52 6.84
C ALA A 155 0.17 14.43 6.69
N MET A 156 0.03 13.89 5.49
CA MET A 156 -0.93 12.81 5.17
C MET A 156 -0.24 11.69 4.42
N ASP A 157 -0.78 10.47 4.54
CA ASP A 157 -0.34 9.31 3.78
C ASP A 157 -1.53 8.50 3.27
N PHE A 158 -1.41 8.06 2.03
CA PHE A 158 -2.31 7.13 1.38
C PHE A 158 -1.53 5.90 0.95
N SER A 159 -1.97 4.72 1.33
CA SER A 159 -1.25 3.47 1.12
C SER A 159 -2.17 2.36 0.63
N ALA A 160 -1.58 1.23 0.26
CA ALA A 160 -2.35 0.03 -0.09
C ALA A 160 -3.36 -0.32 1.02
N SER A 161 -4.56 -0.70 0.60
CA SER A 161 -5.68 -1.04 1.49
C SER A 161 -5.42 -2.28 2.35
N ALA A 162 -6.18 -2.43 3.41
CA ALA A 162 -6.19 -3.65 4.21
C ALA A 162 -6.74 -4.83 3.39
N TRP A 163 -6.10 -6.02 3.55
CA TRP A 163 -6.43 -7.20 2.74
C TRP A 163 -7.90 -7.64 2.86
N LYS A 164 -8.44 -7.67 4.08
CA LYS A 164 -9.82 -8.15 4.34
C LYS A 164 -10.45 -7.32 5.45
N ILE A 165 -11.52 -6.61 5.13
CA ILE A 165 -12.33 -5.82 6.07
C ILE A 165 -13.79 -6.19 5.84
N ALA A 166 -14.38 -6.92 6.77
CA ALA A 166 -15.73 -7.50 6.60
C ALA A 166 -16.80 -6.45 6.27
N ALA A 167 -16.78 -5.28 6.92
CA ALA A 167 -17.77 -4.22 6.68
C ALA A 167 -17.64 -3.62 5.28
N ARG A 168 -16.39 -3.33 4.84
CA ARG A 168 -16.11 -2.85 3.49
C ARG A 168 -16.48 -3.91 2.44
N ASP A 169 -16.06 -5.16 2.66
CA ASP A 169 -16.23 -6.24 1.69
C ASP A 169 -17.73 -6.54 1.49
N ARG A 170 -18.53 -6.53 2.56
CA ARG A 170 -20.01 -6.62 2.48
C ARG A 170 -20.62 -5.44 1.74
N LEU A 171 -20.17 -4.23 2.00
CA LEU A 171 -20.67 -3.04 1.30
C LEU A 171 -20.42 -3.08 -0.20
N ILE A 172 -19.23 -3.54 -0.61
CA ILE A 172 -18.85 -3.68 -2.03
C ILE A 172 -19.64 -4.84 -2.65
N GLY A 173 -19.77 -5.97 -1.95
CA GLY A 173 -20.43 -7.18 -2.42
C GLY A 173 -19.58 -7.98 -3.41
N TRP A 174 -18.25 -7.87 -3.35
CA TRP A 174 -17.33 -8.65 -4.18
C TRP A 174 -17.04 -10.03 -3.61
N ASN A 175 -16.70 -10.97 -4.48
CA ASN A 175 -16.19 -12.28 -4.10
C ASN A 175 -14.67 -12.22 -3.83
N THR A 176 -14.09 -13.37 -3.49
CA THR A 176 -12.64 -13.45 -3.16
C THR A 176 -11.76 -13.11 -4.36
N ASP A 177 -12.12 -13.56 -5.56
CA ASP A 177 -11.31 -13.35 -6.77
C ASP A 177 -11.37 -11.89 -7.23
N GLN A 178 -12.57 -11.31 -7.23
CA GLN A 178 -12.77 -9.87 -7.48
C GLN A 178 -11.96 -9.04 -6.49
N ARG A 179 -11.99 -9.36 -5.19
CA ARG A 179 -11.18 -8.68 -4.19
C ARG A 179 -9.69 -8.81 -4.51
N MET A 180 -9.19 -10.01 -4.81
CA MET A 180 -7.78 -10.22 -5.14
C MET A 180 -7.34 -9.40 -6.35
N GLY A 181 -8.14 -9.36 -7.38
CA GLY A 181 -7.82 -8.65 -8.61
C GLY A 181 -8.08 -7.15 -8.57
N ARG A 182 -8.98 -6.67 -7.69
CA ARG A 182 -9.44 -5.26 -7.68
C ARG A 182 -9.07 -4.49 -6.40
N LEU A 183 -8.47 -5.15 -5.39
CA LEU A 183 -8.13 -4.50 -4.11
C LEU A 183 -7.20 -3.28 -4.29
N HIS A 184 -6.37 -3.26 -5.32
CA HIS A 184 -5.50 -2.12 -5.65
C HIS A 184 -6.26 -0.83 -5.97
N LEU A 185 -7.53 -0.93 -6.37
CA LEU A 185 -8.40 0.22 -6.60
C LEU A 185 -9.00 0.81 -5.32
N VAL A 186 -8.73 0.17 -4.17
CA VAL A 186 -9.06 0.69 -2.85
C VAL A 186 -7.79 1.19 -2.18
N VAL A 187 -7.79 2.41 -1.69
CA VAL A 187 -6.63 3.04 -1.05
C VAL A 187 -6.97 3.41 0.38
N ASN A 188 -6.06 3.13 1.30
CA ASN A 188 -6.19 3.46 2.71
C ASN A 188 -5.53 4.81 3.01
N GLN A 189 -6.28 5.74 3.58
CA GLN A 189 -5.71 6.93 4.19
C GLN A 189 -5.13 6.51 5.56
N SER A 190 -3.82 6.24 5.58
CA SER A 190 -3.12 5.54 6.65
C SER A 190 -2.50 6.45 7.71
N THR A 191 -2.23 7.71 7.36
CA THR A 191 -1.72 8.72 8.30
C THR A 191 -2.40 10.06 8.04
N PHE A 192 -2.91 10.66 9.10
CA PHE A 192 -3.43 12.02 9.07
C PHE A 192 -2.94 12.78 10.30
N LEU A 193 -2.03 13.68 10.12
CA LEU A 193 -1.42 14.52 11.14
C LEU A 193 -1.66 15.98 10.83
N ILE A 194 -2.50 16.66 11.63
CA ILE A 194 -2.45 18.11 11.76
C ILE A 194 -1.37 18.40 12.80
N LEU A 195 -0.42 19.27 12.46
CA LEU A 195 0.69 19.56 13.37
C LEU A 195 0.20 20.16 14.69
N PRO A 196 0.77 19.81 15.85
CA PRO A 196 0.20 20.14 17.17
C PRO A 196 0.07 21.64 17.45
N TRP A 197 0.86 22.47 16.80
CA TRP A 197 0.80 23.93 16.90
C TRP A 197 -0.21 24.57 15.96
N VAL A 198 -0.86 23.81 15.07
CA VAL A 198 -1.89 24.30 14.16
C VAL A 198 -3.28 24.10 14.78
N LYS A 199 -3.93 25.17 15.15
CA LYS A 199 -5.24 25.18 15.81
C LYS A 199 -6.24 26.01 15.00
N VAL A 200 -6.57 25.53 13.80
CA VAL A 200 -7.48 26.16 12.85
C VAL A 200 -8.71 25.31 12.66
N ARG A 201 -9.88 25.88 12.90
CA ARG A 201 -11.18 25.18 12.75
C ARG A 201 -11.40 24.74 11.30
N PHE A 202 -12.02 23.57 11.13
CA PHE A 202 -12.37 22.97 9.83
C PHE A 202 -11.19 22.66 8.91
N LEU A 203 -9.94 22.87 9.35
CA LEU A 203 -8.76 22.57 8.54
C LEU A 203 -8.71 21.09 8.16
N ALA A 204 -8.95 20.19 9.12
CA ALA A 204 -8.87 18.74 8.89
C ALA A 204 -9.87 18.27 7.81
N SER A 205 -11.14 18.66 7.92
CA SER A 205 -12.16 18.32 6.91
C SER A 205 -11.87 18.95 5.54
N SER A 206 -11.34 20.17 5.51
CA SER A 206 -10.90 20.85 4.28
C SER A 206 -9.77 20.06 3.57
N LEU A 207 -8.75 19.63 4.32
CA LEU A 207 -7.64 18.83 3.77
C LEU A 207 -8.10 17.46 3.28
N LEU A 208 -8.98 16.78 4.03
CA LEU A 208 -9.59 15.52 3.56
C LEU A 208 -10.37 15.73 2.26
N GLY A 209 -11.13 16.82 2.14
CA GLY A 209 -11.85 17.15 0.91
C GLY A 209 -10.92 17.47 -0.27
N GLN A 210 -9.80 18.17 -0.03
CA GLN A 210 -8.80 18.42 -1.07
C GLN A 210 -8.12 17.13 -1.51
N ALA A 211 -7.76 16.25 -0.56
CA ALA A 211 -7.16 14.96 -0.86
C ALA A 211 -8.07 14.08 -1.72
N VAL A 212 -9.37 14.01 -1.39
CA VAL A 212 -10.37 13.27 -2.17
C VAL A 212 -10.40 13.71 -3.64
N ARG A 213 -10.30 15.02 -3.90
CA ARG A 213 -10.36 15.58 -5.26
C ARG A 213 -9.11 15.31 -6.08
N ARG A 214 -7.92 15.38 -5.46
CA ARG A 214 -6.67 15.30 -6.19
C ARG A 214 -6.03 13.92 -6.25
N LEU A 215 -6.30 13.07 -5.23
CA LEU A 215 -5.66 11.75 -5.13
C LEU A 215 -5.80 10.87 -6.37
N PRO A 216 -6.97 10.81 -7.07
CA PRO A 216 -7.07 9.96 -8.26
C PRO A 216 -6.06 10.30 -9.34
N SER A 217 -5.86 11.58 -9.63
CA SER A 217 -4.90 12.04 -10.65
C SER A 217 -3.45 11.85 -10.20
N ASP A 218 -3.12 12.22 -8.95
CA ASP A 218 -1.78 12.06 -8.41
C ASP A 218 -1.38 10.57 -8.32
N TRP A 219 -2.34 9.71 -7.96
CA TRP A 219 -2.12 8.26 -7.90
C TRP A 219 -1.93 7.66 -9.30
N ALA A 220 -2.76 8.07 -10.26
CA ALA A 220 -2.64 7.62 -11.64
C ALA A 220 -1.31 8.04 -12.27
N ALA A 221 -0.85 9.25 -12.01
CA ALA A 221 0.46 9.73 -12.46
C ALA A 221 1.63 8.88 -11.92
N ARG A 222 1.49 8.32 -10.69
CA ARG A 222 2.53 7.50 -10.09
C ARG A 222 2.42 6.01 -10.40
N TYR A 223 1.21 5.47 -10.54
CA TYR A 223 0.95 4.02 -10.60
C TYR A 223 0.16 3.58 -11.84
N THR A 224 -0.13 4.48 -12.79
CA THR A 224 -0.83 4.22 -14.06
C THR A 224 -2.29 3.75 -13.92
N TYR A 225 -2.86 3.76 -12.70
CA TYR A 225 -4.27 3.48 -12.44
C TYR A 225 -4.80 4.44 -11.36
N ALA A 226 -6.09 4.74 -11.39
CA ALA A 226 -6.75 5.58 -10.40
C ALA A 226 -7.53 4.73 -9.37
N PRO A 227 -7.48 5.06 -8.07
CA PRO A 227 -8.32 4.44 -7.08
C PRO A 227 -9.79 4.89 -7.24
N VAL A 228 -10.72 4.01 -6.87
CA VAL A 228 -12.16 4.28 -6.94
C VAL A 228 -12.82 4.40 -5.57
N LEU A 229 -12.13 3.96 -4.52
CA LEU A 229 -12.62 3.97 -3.14
C LEU A 229 -11.48 4.29 -2.18
N LEU A 230 -11.76 5.16 -1.22
CA LEU A 230 -10.89 5.35 -0.05
C LEU A 230 -11.46 4.63 1.16
N GLU A 231 -10.56 4.13 2.02
CA GLU A 231 -10.86 3.69 3.37
C GLU A 231 -9.94 4.39 4.37
N SER A 232 -10.35 4.46 5.64
CA SER A 232 -9.51 4.92 6.75
C SER A 232 -9.94 4.24 8.05
N PHE A 233 -8.98 4.03 8.94
CA PHE A 233 -9.18 3.43 10.25
C PHE A 233 -8.81 4.48 11.32
N VAL A 234 -9.82 4.93 12.05
CA VAL A 234 -9.68 6.00 13.06
C VAL A 234 -9.85 5.38 14.44
N ASP A 235 -8.84 5.49 15.28
CA ASP A 235 -8.86 4.98 16.66
C ASP A 235 -10.11 5.50 17.41
N SER A 236 -11.04 4.59 17.73
CA SER A 236 -12.35 4.93 18.31
C SER A 236 -12.25 5.37 19.76
N HIS A 237 -11.18 5.01 20.47
CA HIS A 237 -10.94 5.46 21.85
C HIS A 237 -10.41 6.89 21.92
N ARG A 238 -9.85 7.43 20.82
CA ARG A 238 -9.22 8.75 20.79
C ARG A 238 -10.01 9.75 19.97
N PHE A 239 -10.72 9.31 18.94
CA PHE A 239 -11.33 10.22 17.97
C PHE A 239 -12.73 9.75 17.56
N PHE A 240 -13.66 10.67 17.46
CA PHE A 240 -15.04 10.42 16.99
C PHE A 240 -15.17 10.42 15.46
N GLY A 241 -14.09 10.73 14.74
CA GLY A 241 -14.11 10.80 13.27
C GLY A 241 -14.91 11.98 12.71
N THR A 242 -15.10 13.05 13.49
CA THR A 242 -15.91 14.24 13.12
C THR A 242 -15.42 14.88 11.83
N SER A 243 -14.10 15.01 11.65
CA SER A 243 -13.51 15.58 10.43
C SER A 243 -13.79 14.74 9.19
N TYR A 244 -13.83 13.42 9.31
CA TYR A 244 -14.19 12.51 8.23
C TYR A 244 -15.65 12.66 7.84
N ARG A 245 -16.56 12.66 8.82
CA ARG A 245 -18.00 12.90 8.58
C ARG A 245 -18.23 14.25 7.90
N ALA A 246 -17.59 15.32 8.40
CA ALA A 246 -17.66 16.67 7.81
C ALA A 246 -17.08 16.73 6.39
N ALA A 247 -16.14 15.86 6.03
CA ALA A 247 -15.59 15.70 4.68
C ALA A 247 -16.41 14.73 3.79
N GLY A 248 -17.59 14.28 4.26
CA GLY A 248 -18.50 13.42 3.52
C GLY A 248 -18.05 11.95 3.44
N TRP A 249 -17.21 11.48 4.38
CA TRP A 249 -16.91 10.08 4.52
C TRP A 249 -18.01 9.36 5.30
N ARG A 250 -18.32 8.14 4.88
CA ARG A 250 -19.32 7.28 5.52
C ARG A 250 -18.65 6.34 6.53
N CYS A 251 -19.15 6.30 7.76
CA CYS A 251 -18.75 5.33 8.77
C CYS A 251 -19.50 4.00 8.55
N LEU A 252 -18.77 2.90 8.57
CA LEU A 252 -19.31 1.53 8.44
C LEU A 252 -19.39 0.79 9.78
N GLY A 253 -19.09 1.43 10.90
CA GLY A 253 -18.98 0.82 12.21
C GLY A 253 -17.54 0.65 12.66
N GLU A 254 -17.33 -0.20 13.64
CA GLU A 254 -16.01 -0.46 14.23
C GLU A 254 -15.37 -1.76 13.74
N THR A 255 -14.04 -1.79 13.82
CA THR A 255 -13.27 -3.03 13.65
C THR A 255 -13.44 -3.94 14.88
N THR A 256 -13.20 -5.23 14.70
CA THR A 256 -13.26 -6.22 15.79
C THR A 256 -12.03 -6.23 16.71
N GLY A 257 -11.10 -5.27 16.56
CA GLY A 257 -9.85 -5.20 17.35
C GLY A 257 -8.83 -6.30 17.03
N ARG A 258 -8.95 -6.96 15.86
CA ARG A 258 -7.98 -7.96 15.39
C ARG A 258 -6.77 -7.27 14.77
N GLY A 259 -5.57 -7.75 15.09
CA GLY A 259 -4.34 -7.27 14.47
C GLY A 259 -4.25 -7.62 12.97
N ARG A 260 -3.56 -6.79 12.20
CA ARG A 260 -3.34 -6.98 10.74
C ARG A 260 -2.73 -8.34 10.39
N ASN A 261 -1.96 -8.94 11.31
CA ASN A 261 -1.22 -10.18 11.11
C ASN A 261 -1.81 -11.37 11.88
N ASP A 262 -3.01 -11.24 12.46
CA ASP A 262 -3.65 -12.33 13.18
C ASP A 262 -4.25 -13.36 12.21
N ARG A 263 -3.39 -14.28 11.73
CA ARG A 263 -3.74 -15.35 10.78
C ARG A 263 -4.59 -16.46 11.39
N HIS A 264 -4.47 -16.66 12.72
CA HIS A 264 -5.02 -17.83 13.40
C HIS A 264 -6.13 -17.49 14.40
N ASN A 265 -6.69 -16.28 14.33
CA ASN A 265 -7.73 -15.84 15.27
C ASN A 265 -7.28 -15.87 16.76
N ARG A 266 -5.99 -15.95 16.99
CA ARG A 266 -5.39 -15.91 18.32
C ARG A 266 -5.25 -14.43 18.70
N ARG A 267 -6.12 -13.94 19.57
CA ARG A 267 -6.09 -12.56 20.11
C ARG A 267 -4.84 -12.35 21.01
N THR A 268 -3.64 -12.53 20.46
CA THR A 268 -2.38 -12.40 21.20
C THR A 268 -2.11 -10.97 21.65
N HIS A 269 -2.66 -9.96 20.93
CA HIS A 269 -2.58 -8.57 21.33
C HIS A 269 -3.90 -7.88 20.98
N ARG A 270 -4.60 -7.34 21.98
CA ARG A 270 -5.81 -6.54 21.79
C ARG A 270 -5.42 -5.24 21.12
N GLN A 271 -5.65 -5.11 19.81
CA GLN A 271 -5.49 -3.83 19.13
C GLN A 271 -6.69 -2.95 19.48
N PRO A 272 -6.50 -1.63 19.61
CA PRO A 272 -7.62 -0.71 19.79
C PRO A 272 -8.60 -0.86 18.63
N THR A 273 -9.90 -0.76 18.94
CA THR A 273 -10.92 -0.72 17.89
C THR A 273 -10.80 0.58 17.11
N CYS A 274 -11.18 0.54 15.84
CA CYS A 274 -11.16 1.70 14.97
C CYS A 274 -12.49 1.85 14.25
N TRP A 275 -12.98 3.09 14.12
CA TRP A 275 -14.03 3.43 13.18
C TRP A 275 -13.52 3.17 11.76
N ILE A 276 -14.34 2.49 10.97
CA ILE A 276 -14.05 2.23 9.54
C ILE A 276 -14.77 3.32 8.75
N PHE A 277 -14.00 4.20 8.13
CA PHE A 277 -14.52 5.21 7.22
C PHE A 277 -14.23 4.84 5.78
N ILE A 278 -15.19 5.14 4.89
CA ILE A 278 -15.02 5.01 3.45
C ILE A 278 -15.43 6.30 2.74
N ARG A 279 -14.80 6.56 1.58
CA ARG A 279 -15.17 7.64 0.68
C ARG A 279 -15.07 7.16 -0.77
N PRO A 280 -16.20 7.02 -1.50
CA PRO A 280 -16.18 6.78 -2.95
C PRO A 280 -15.50 7.93 -3.67
N LEU A 281 -14.65 7.59 -4.65
CA LEU A 281 -14.01 8.52 -5.58
C LEU A 281 -14.70 8.52 -6.95
N SER A 282 -15.51 7.48 -7.22
CA SER A 282 -16.32 7.33 -8.43
C SER A 282 -17.75 6.89 -8.05
N PRO A 283 -18.79 7.43 -8.67
CA PRO A 283 -20.17 6.97 -8.44
C PRO A 283 -20.34 5.46 -8.69
N GLY A 284 -19.71 4.94 -9.73
CA GLY A 284 -19.77 3.51 -10.12
C GLY A 284 -18.76 2.61 -9.40
N TYR A 285 -18.17 3.01 -8.28
CA TYR A 285 -17.09 2.27 -7.62
C TYR A 285 -17.42 0.79 -7.34
N ARG A 286 -18.67 0.45 -6.98
CA ARG A 286 -19.08 -0.94 -6.72
C ARG A 286 -19.04 -1.78 -7.98
N SER A 287 -19.54 -1.27 -9.09
CA SER A 287 -19.52 -1.98 -10.37
C SER A 287 -18.09 -2.20 -10.84
N LEU A 288 -17.23 -1.20 -10.71
CA LEU A 288 -15.81 -1.31 -11.03
C LEU A 288 -15.10 -2.35 -10.17
N LEU A 289 -15.37 -2.38 -8.86
CA LEU A 289 -14.77 -3.34 -7.93
C LEU A 289 -15.31 -4.77 -8.11
N ARG A 290 -16.51 -4.94 -8.62
CA ARG A 290 -17.14 -6.24 -8.91
C ARG A 290 -17.02 -6.69 -10.36
N ALA A 291 -16.43 -5.86 -11.22
CA ALA A 291 -16.26 -6.21 -12.62
C ALA A 291 -15.53 -7.55 -12.77
N PRO A 292 -15.91 -8.39 -13.75
CA PRO A 292 -15.17 -9.61 -14.06
C PRO A 292 -13.69 -9.33 -14.26
N LEU A 293 -12.85 -10.25 -13.79
CA LEU A 293 -11.42 -10.17 -14.07
C LEU A 293 -11.18 -10.62 -15.50
N PRO A 294 -10.23 -10.01 -16.23
CA PRO A 294 -9.82 -10.55 -17.52
C PRO A 294 -9.34 -11.99 -17.31
N PRO A 295 -9.57 -12.88 -18.30
CA PRO A 295 -9.06 -14.23 -18.23
C PRO A 295 -7.54 -14.19 -17.96
N ARG A 296 -7.07 -15.07 -17.09
CA ARG A 296 -5.64 -15.18 -16.79
C ARG A 296 -4.93 -15.55 -18.09
N ALA A 297 -4.04 -14.68 -18.57
CA ALA A 297 -3.22 -15.04 -19.73
C ALA A 297 -2.51 -16.35 -19.42
N ALA A 298 -2.70 -17.37 -20.30
CA ALA A 298 -1.95 -18.61 -20.20
C ALA A 298 -0.46 -18.28 -20.12
N SER A 299 0.27 -19.01 -19.28
CA SER A 299 1.73 -18.92 -19.22
C SER A 299 2.26 -19.07 -20.66
N ALA A 300 2.96 -18.05 -21.14
CA ALA A 300 3.59 -18.16 -22.45
C ALA A 300 4.56 -19.35 -22.41
N GLU A 301 4.51 -20.21 -23.42
CA GLU A 301 5.54 -21.23 -23.64
C GLU A 301 6.92 -20.56 -23.53
N PRO A 302 7.87 -21.20 -22.85
CA PRO A 302 9.22 -20.66 -22.79
C PRO A 302 9.75 -20.52 -24.22
N PRO A 303 10.47 -19.44 -24.55
CA PRO A 303 11.07 -19.30 -25.87
C PRO A 303 11.93 -20.55 -26.14
N ASN A 304 11.71 -21.19 -27.30
CA ASN A 304 12.44 -22.35 -27.71
C ASN A 304 13.95 -22.02 -27.72
N PRO A 305 14.80 -22.70 -26.93
CA PRO A 305 16.23 -22.40 -26.88
C PRO A 305 16.97 -22.70 -28.22
N ALA A 306 16.30 -23.33 -29.18
CA ALA A 306 16.88 -23.64 -30.49
C ALA A 306 16.92 -22.45 -31.48
N ALA A 307 16.38 -21.28 -31.14
CA ALA A 307 16.33 -20.11 -32.03
C ALA A 307 17.56 -19.18 -31.92
N LEU A 308 18.54 -19.48 -31.10
CA LEU A 308 19.80 -18.73 -31.00
C LEU A 308 20.95 -19.50 -31.70
N SER A 309 20.85 -19.65 -33.01
CA SER A 309 22.03 -20.02 -33.84
C SER A 309 22.93 -18.77 -33.96
N PRO A 310 24.23 -18.89 -33.70
CA PRO A 310 25.16 -17.80 -33.91
C PRO A 310 25.33 -17.53 -35.41
N THR A 311 24.94 -16.34 -35.85
CA THR A 311 25.36 -15.86 -37.16
C THR A 311 26.86 -15.67 -37.13
N SER A 312 27.55 -16.56 -37.81
CA SER A 312 28.95 -16.42 -38.15
C SER A 312 29.16 -15.12 -38.96
N ARG A 313 29.96 -14.22 -38.41
CA ARG A 313 30.58 -13.16 -39.21
C ARG A 313 31.78 -13.70 -39.94
N THR A 314 31.72 -13.73 -41.24
CA THR A 314 32.86 -13.66 -42.17
C THR A 314 33.30 -12.21 -42.27
#